data_422c3a342d7b9e381ad4a63294a059ad
#
_entry.id   422c3a342d7b9e381ad4a63294a059ad
#
_cell.length_a   1.000
_cell.length_b   1.000
_cell.length_c   1.000
_cell.angle_alpha   90.00
_cell.angle_beta   90.00
_cell.angle_gamma   90.00
#
_symmetry.space_group_name_H-M   'P 1'
#
loop_
_entity.id
_entity.type
_entity.pdbx_description
1 polymer ?
#
loop_
_entity_poly.entity_id
_entity_poly.type
_entity_poly.pdbx_seq_one_letter_code
_entity_poly.pdbx_strand_id
1 'polypeptide(L)'
;MRCSPATIIKARLLTTLGTLGRSLEQAVLPNACVFCGATRGLHQPAICDGCHAELPWNDNACARCANPVASPLPAGVHCAACQMAPPLFTAAIAPLEYAFPIDAAIKAMKFRRKLFYVPAFAHVIGDALRDLPDDIDSLLPVPLHWRRQALRGFNHALEICKPIQRRTGLRLVKNVVRARATPYQSGLNAAHRRRNLEGAFALRGTLATRHVLIVDDVMTTGETCRQLADLLLESGVDRVSVLALARARPG
;
A
#
# COMPACT_ATOMS: atom_id res chain seq x y z
N MET A 1 9.39 20.84 -40.43
CA MET A 1 8.13 20.12 -40.74
C MET A 1 7.04 20.70 -39.82
N ARG A 2 6.07 21.41 -40.37
CA ARG A 2 4.99 22.07 -39.59
C ARG A 2 3.84 21.07 -39.41
N CYS A 3 3.46 20.74 -38.16
CA CYS A 3 2.30 19.91 -37.88
C CYS A 3 1.02 20.62 -38.32
N SER A 4 0.20 19.93 -39.10
CA SER A 4 -1.07 20.45 -39.62
C SER A 4 -2.09 20.68 -38.50
N PRO A 5 -2.82 21.81 -38.51
CA PRO A 5 -3.82 22.12 -37.47
C PRO A 5 -4.95 21.08 -37.35
N ALA A 6 -5.23 20.33 -38.40
CA ALA A 6 -6.24 19.25 -38.38
C ALA A 6 -5.91 18.08 -37.44
N THR A 7 -4.62 17.79 -37.19
CA THR A 7 -4.17 16.72 -36.32
C THR A 7 -4.35 17.09 -34.81
N ILE A 8 -4.18 18.37 -34.50
CA ILE A 8 -4.34 18.90 -33.14
C ILE A 8 -5.82 18.94 -32.72
N ILE A 9 -6.72 19.24 -33.66
CA ILE A 9 -8.18 19.28 -33.40
C ILE A 9 -8.72 17.88 -33.16
N LYS A 10 -8.29 16.87 -33.94
CA LYS A 10 -8.70 15.46 -33.72
C LYS A 10 -8.22 14.91 -32.37
N ALA A 11 -7.00 15.22 -31.94
CA ALA A 11 -6.49 14.77 -30.66
C ALA A 11 -7.24 15.43 -29.48
N ARG A 12 -7.61 16.71 -29.57
CA ARG A 12 -8.42 17.40 -28.54
C ARG A 12 -9.87 16.90 -28.49
N LEU A 13 -10.50 16.59 -29.63
CA LEU A 13 -11.87 16.04 -29.65
C LEU A 13 -11.93 14.63 -29.06
N LEU A 14 -10.94 13.77 -29.29
CA LEU A 14 -10.90 12.42 -28.73
C LEU A 14 -10.65 12.42 -27.21
N THR A 15 -9.87 13.37 -26.68
CA THR A 15 -9.68 13.51 -25.22
C THR A 15 -10.92 14.10 -24.53
N THR A 16 -11.62 15.05 -25.15
CA THR A 16 -12.88 15.62 -24.58
C THR A 16 -14.05 14.63 -24.65
N LEU A 17 -14.17 13.84 -25.71
CA LEU A 17 -15.20 12.80 -25.79
C LEU A 17 -14.96 11.65 -24.78
N GLY A 18 -13.70 11.29 -24.52
CA GLY A 18 -13.34 10.30 -23.51
C GLY A 18 -13.60 10.77 -22.06
N THR A 19 -13.46 12.06 -21.78
CA THR A 19 -13.80 12.66 -20.47
C THR A 19 -15.30 12.83 -20.29
N LEU A 20 -16.02 13.25 -21.32
CA LEU A 20 -17.48 13.36 -21.31
C LEU A 20 -18.17 11.99 -21.16
N GLY A 21 -17.67 10.95 -21.85
CA GLY A 21 -18.19 9.60 -21.71
C GLY A 21 -18.01 9.04 -20.28
N ARG A 22 -16.85 9.22 -19.67
CA ARG A 22 -16.62 8.83 -18.26
C ARG A 22 -17.45 9.63 -17.27
N SER A 23 -17.70 10.90 -17.53
CA SER A 23 -18.55 11.74 -16.68
C SER A 23 -20.03 11.36 -16.80
N LEU A 24 -20.49 10.94 -17.99
CA LEU A 24 -21.86 10.44 -18.17
C LEU A 24 -22.04 9.05 -17.56
N GLU A 25 -21.10 8.13 -17.73
CA GLU A 25 -21.14 6.81 -17.06
C GLU A 25 -21.14 6.95 -15.55
N GLN A 26 -20.34 7.86 -14.99
CA GLN A 26 -20.32 8.15 -13.55
C GLN A 26 -21.59 8.86 -13.04
N ALA A 27 -22.27 9.62 -13.90
CA ALA A 27 -23.51 10.30 -13.56
C ALA A 27 -24.75 9.39 -13.59
N VAL A 28 -24.70 8.30 -14.34
CA VAL A 28 -25.85 7.38 -14.54
C VAL A 28 -25.77 6.14 -13.64
N LEU A 29 -24.54 5.71 -13.23
CA LEU A 29 -24.37 4.57 -12.33
C LEU A 29 -24.18 5.07 -10.90
N PRO A 30 -25.09 4.78 -9.96
CA PRO A 30 -24.92 5.16 -8.57
C PRO A 30 -23.68 4.46 -8.02
N ASN A 31 -22.79 5.24 -7.36
CA ASN A 31 -21.72 4.66 -6.59
C ASN A 31 -22.33 3.76 -5.50
N ALA A 32 -21.77 2.58 -5.32
CA ALA A 32 -22.20 1.66 -4.27
C ALA A 32 -21.07 1.44 -3.27
N CYS A 33 -21.43 1.23 -2.01
CA CYS A 33 -20.48 0.79 -1.00
C CYS A 33 -19.88 -0.55 -1.42
N VAL A 34 -18.53 -0.63 -1.48
CA VAL A 34 -17.81 -1.82 -1.94
C VAL A 34 -17.97 -3.04 -1.03
N PHE A 35 -18.49 -2.86 0.20
CA PHE A 35 -18.72 -3.93 1.17
C PHE A 35 -20.17 -4.37 1.25
N CYS A 36 -21.13 -3.45 1.42
CA CYS A 36 -22.54 -3.79 1.62
C CYS A 36 -23.42 -3.52 0.40
N GLY A 37 -22.93 -2.86 -0.65
CA GLY A 37 -23.70 -2.52 -1.84
C GLY A 37 -24.67 -1.34 -1.69
N ALA A 38 -24.75 -0.67 -0.52
CA ALA A 38 -25.61 0.47 -0.32
C ALA A 38 -25.26 1.61 -1.29
N THR A 39 -26.29 2.22 -1.88
CA THR A 39 -26.15 3.32 -2.83
C THR A 39 -25.43 4.52 -2.19
N ARG A 40 -24.50 5.13 -2.91
CA ARG A 40 -23.70 6.29 -2.47
C ARG A 40 -23.84 7.43 -3.46
N GLY A 41 -23.72 8.66 -2.98
CA GLY A 41 -23.62 9.84 -3.85
C GLY A 41 -22.31 9.89 -4.63
N LEU A 42 -22.31 10.59 -5.76
CA LEU A 42 -21.17 10.66 -6.71
C LEU A 42 -19.84 11.09 -6.07
N HIS A 43 -19.88 11.91 -5.02
CA HIS A 43 -18.68 12.43 -4.34
C HIS A 43 -18.41 11.78 -2.97
N GLN A 44 -19.19 10.77 -2.61
CA GLN A 44 -19.02 10.07 -1.35
C GLN A 44 -17.92 8.99 -1.47
N PRO A 45 -17.24 8.64 -0.34
CA PRO A 45 -16.28 7.56 -0.32
C PRO A 45 -16.87 6.24 -0.83
N ALA A 46 -16.05 5.37 -1.40
CA ALA A 46 -16.45 4.05 -1.87
C ALA A 46 -16.85 3.08 -0.75
N ILE A 47 -16.79 3.51 0.50
CA ILE A 47 -17.25 2.80 1.70
C ILE A 47 -18.28 3.68 2.43
N CYS A 48 -19.37 3.11 2.93
CA CYS A 48 -20.33 3.83 3.73
C CYS A 48 -19.89 3.92 5.20
N ASP A 49 -20.44 4.89 5.93
CA ASP A 49 -20.03 5.19 7.31
C ASP A 49 -20.27 3.99 8.24
N GLY A 50 -21.36 3.24 8.06
CA GLY A 50 -21.61 2.01 8.80
C GLY A 50 -20.54 0.93 8.55
N CYS A 51 -20.25 0.64 7.27
CA CYS A 51 -19.17 -0.31 6.96
C CYS A 51 -17.80 0.19 7.40
N HIS A 52 -17.54 1.49 7.33
CA HIS A 52 -16.29 2.09 7.80
C HIS A 52 -16.13 1.93 9.31
N ALA A 53 -17.19 2.19 10.09
CA ALA A 53 -17.18 2.04 11.54
C ALA A 53 -16.95 0.58 11.99
N GLU A 54 -17.43 -0.39 11.21
CA GLU A 54 -17.30 -1.82 11.48
C GLU A 54 -16.02 -2.45 10.94
N LEU A 55 -15.09 -1.67 10.36
CA LEU A 55 -13.81 -2.22 9.96
C LEU A 55 -13.01 -2.72 11.17
N PRO A 56 -12.19 -3.75 10.99
CA PRO A 56 -11.33 -4.27 12.06
C PRO A 56 -10.15 -3.30 12.30
N TRP A 57 -10.43 -2.20 12.99
CA TRP A 57 -9.43 -1.18 13.30
C TRP A 57 -8.33 -1.72 14.20
N ASN A 58 -7.09 -1.30 13.93
CA ASN A 58 -5.92 -1.63 14.73
C ASN A 58 -5.63 -0.50 15.72
N ASP A 59 -6.58 -0.23 16.63
CA ASP A 59 -6.56 0.92 17.52
C ASP A 59 -5.41 0.87 18.53
N ASN A 60 -5.01 -0.33 18.96
CA ASN A 60 -3.92 -0.55 19.89
C ASN A 60 -2.76 -1.23 19.16
N ALA A 61 -1.89 -0.44 18.54
CA ALA A 61 -0.76 -0.93 17.78
C ALA A 61 0.58 -0.50 18.37
N CYS A 62 1.59 -1.36 18.23
CA CYS A 62 2.97 -0.98 18.50
C CYS A 62 3.43 0.07 17.47
N ALA A 63 3.83 1.25 17.91
CA ALA A 63 4.28 2.34 17.03
C ALA A 63 5.48 1.95 16.15
N ARG A 64 6.29 0.97 16.59
CA ARG A 64 7.46 0.51 15.82
C ARG A 64 7.08 -0.46 14.70
N CYS A 65 6.17 -1.42 14.91
CA CYS A 65 5.91 -2.50 13.96
C CYS A 65 4.43 -2.71 13.62
N ALA A 66 3.55 -1.82 14.09
CA ALA A 66 2.09 -1.89 13.94
C ALA A 66 1.45 -3.21 14.43
N ASN A 67 2.16 -4.00 15.26
CA ASN A 67 1.59 -5.24 15.78
C ASN A 67 0.44 -4.92 16.76
N PRO A 68 -0.75 -5.52 16.60
CA PRO A 68 -1.83 -5.36 17.56
C PRO A 68 -1.40 -5.79 18.95
N VAL A 69 -1.74 -5.01 19.96
CA VAL A 69 -1.49 -5.28 21.38
C VAL A 69 -2.80 -5.24 22.15
N ALA A 70 -2.87 -5.94 23.29
CA ALA A 70 -4.11 -6.07 24.07
C ALA A 70 -4.58 -4.74 24.68
N SER A 71 -3.65 -3.83 24.97
CA SER A 71 -3.92 -2.49 25.51
C SER A 71 -2.93 -1.47 24.97
N PRO A 72 -3.28 -0.17 25.00
CA PRO A 72 -2.37 0.88 24.55
C PRO A 72 -1.02 0.81 25.28
N LEU A 73 0.06 0.96 24.55
CA LEU A 73 1.40 1.04 25.11
C LEU A 73 1.71 2.49 25.51
N PRO A 74 2.41 2.72 26.63
CA PRO A 74 2.90 4.04 27.00
C PRO A 74 3.79 4.64 25.89
N ALA A 75 3.90 5.96 25.84
CA ALA A 75 4.75 6.64 24.88
C ALA A 75 6.21 6.14 24.96
N GLY A 76 6.81 5.84 23.82
CA GLY A 76 8.17 5.31 23.72
C GLY A 76 8.32 3.82 24.05
N VAL A 77 7.27 3.15 24.53
CA VAL A 77 7.29 1.70 24.80
C VAL A 77 6.87 0.95 23.54
N HIS A 78 7.58 -0.12 23.22
CA HIS A 78 7.28 -1.00 22.10
C HIS A 78 6.85 -2.38 22.55
N CYS A 79 6.22 -3.16 21.67
CA CYS A 79 5.85 -4.55 21.98
C CYS A 79 7.09 -5.42 22.28
N ALA A 80 6.92 -6.52 23.00
CA ALA A 80 8.01 -7.39 23.40
C ALA A 80 8.93 -7.81 22.24
N ALA A 81 8.35 -8.14 21.08
CA ALA A 81 9.15 -8.49 19.90
C ALA A 81 10.09 -7.35 19.44
N CYS A 82 9.62 -6.10 19.48
CA CYS A 82 10.44 -4.94 19.12
C CYS A 82 11.45 -4.55 20.20
N GLN A 83 11.19 -4.89 21.46
CA GLN A 83 12.18 -4.70 22.52
C GLN A 83 13.34 -5.70 22.40
N MET A 84 13.05 -6.96 22.05
CA MET A 84 14.07 -7.99 21.87
C MET A 84 14.83 -7.86 20.54
N ALA A 85 14.16 -7.54 19.46
CA ALA A 85 14.74 -7.45 18.11
C ALA A 85 14.07 -6.32 17.31
N PRO A 86 14.48 -5.07 17.53
CA PRO A 86 13.89 -3.93 16.85
C PRO A 86 14.12 -4.01 15.33
N PRO A 87 13.09 -3.76 14.52
CA PRO A 87 13.28 -3.64 13.08
C PRO A 87 14.06 -2.37 12.75
N LEU A 88 14.70 -2.32 11.59
CA LEU A 88 15.50 -1.18 11.14
C LEU A 88 14.65 0.01 10.70
N PHE A 89 13.41 -0.20 10.28
CA PHE A 89 12.50 0.93 10.03
C PHE A 89 12.11 1.61 11.35
N THR A 90 11.92 2.93 11.31
CA THR A 90 11.68 3.75 12.50
C THR A 90 10.26 3.66 13.03
N ALA A 91 9.29 3.50 12.15
CA ALA A 91 7.87 3.40 12.47
C ALA A 91 7.12 2.56 11.45
N ALA A 92 6.04 1.93 11.88
CA ALA A 92 5.09 1.29 10.99
C ALA A 92 3.66 1.66 11.40
N ILE A 93 2.82 1.93 10.40
CA ILE A 93 1.40 2.17 10.54
C ILE A 93 0.66 1.11 9.73
N ALA A 94 -0.33 0.49 10.35
CA ALA A 94 -1.29 -0.36 9.68
C ALA A 94 -2.66 -0.12 10.34
N PRO A 95 -3.53 0.68 9.71
CA PRO A 95 -4.79 1.12 10.34
C PRO A 95 -5.75 -0.02 10.63
N LEU A 96 -5.62 -1.15 9.94
CA LEU A 96 -6.54 -2.27 10.08
C LEU A 96 -5.81 -3.55 10.52
N GLU A 97 -6.54 -4.42 11.20
CA GLU A 97 -6.15 -5.81 11.35
C GLU A 97 -6.50 -6.61 10.08
N TYR A 98 -5.69 -7.63 9.76
CA TYR A 98 -5.96 -8.53 8.64
C TYR A 98 -7.02 -9.56 9.01
N ALA A 99 -8.26 -9.10 9.13
CA ALA A 99 -9.46 -9.85 9.49
C ALA A 99 -10.59 -9.54 8.49
N PHE A 100 -11.71 -10.27 8.59
CA PHE A 100 -12.91 -9.98 7.78
C PHE A 100 -13.46 -8.58 8.09
N PRO A 101 -13.89 -7.79 7.09
CA PRO A 101 -14.00 -8.09 5.63
C PRO A 101 -12.73 -7.74 4.83
N ILE A 102 -11.69 -7.21 5.46
CA ILE A 102 -10.50 -6.67 4.80
C ILE A 102 -9.66 -7.78 4.16
N ASP A 103 -9.51 -8.92 4.82
CA ASP A 103 -8.78 -10.06 4.27
C ASP A 103 -9.43 -10.57 2.97
N ALA A 104 -10.76 -10.64 2.92
CA ALA A 104 -11.52 -11.04 1.74
C ALA A 104 -11.37 -10.02 0.60
N ALA A 105 -11.43 -8.72 0.91
CA ALA A 105 -11.27 -7.65 -0.07
C ALA A 105 -9.84 -7.63 -0.67
N ILE A 106 -8.81 -7.77 0.18
CA ILE A 106 -7.41 -7.85 -0.27
C ILE A 106 -7.19 -9.10 -1.13
N LYS A 107 -7.72 -10.26 -0.74
CA LYS A 107 -7.67 -11.48 -1.55
C LYS A 107 -8.37 -11.30 -2.90
N ALA A 108 -9.54 -10.67 -2.91
CA ALA A 108 -10.29 -10.37 -4.13
C ALA A 108 -9.50 -9.41 -5.05
N MET A 109 -8.88 -8.38 -4.51
CA MET A 109 -7.97 -7.50 -5.26
C MET A 109 -6.79 -8.28 -5.83
N LYS A 110 -6.08 -9.09 -5.02
CA LYS A 110 -4.87 -9.82 -5.44
C LYS A 110 -5.13 -10.90 -6.49
N PHE A 111 -6.20 -11.67 -6.33
CA PHE A 111 -6.41 -12.92 -7.09
C PHE A 111 -7.56 -12.83 -8.09
N ARG A 112 -8.50 -11.89 -7.90
CA ARG A 112 -9.66 -11.69 -8.78
C ARG A 112 -9.63 -10.35 -9.51
N ARG A 113 -8.52 -9.57 -9.39
CA ARG A 113 -8.32 -8.24 -10.02
C ARG A 113 -9.41 -7.22 -9.67
N LYS A 114 -10.05 -7.33 -8.51
CA LYS A 114 -11.12 -6.43 -8.08
C LYS A 114 -10.55 -5.11 -7.55
N LEU A 115 -10.06 -4.26 -8.48
CA LEU A 115 -9.44 -2.97 -8.17
C LEU A 115 -10.44 -1.92 -7.65
N PHE A 116 -11.72 -2.18 -7.72
CA PHE A 116 -12.75 -1.28 -7.19
C PHE A 116 -12.68 -1.12 -5.65
N TYR A 117 -11.94 -1.98 -4.94
CA TYR A 117 -11.63 -1.79 -3.52
C TYR A 117 -10.59 -0.70 -3.26
N VAL A 118 -9.74 -0.34 -4.24
CA VAL A 118 -8.65 0.63 -4.06
C VAL A 118 -9.13 2.00 -3.56
N PRO A 119 -10.25 2.59 -4.05
CA PRO A 119 -10.76 3.84 -3.51
C PRO A 119 -11.16 3.77 -2.02
N ALA A 120 -11.75 2.64 -1.57
CA ALA A 120 -12.08 2.45 -0.15
C ALA A 120 -10.82 2.30 0.71
N PHE A 121 -9.82 1.55 0.22
CA PHE A 121 -8.52 1.44 0.89
C PHE A 121 -7.80 2.79 0.96
N ALA A 122 -7.87 3.59 -0.09
CA ALA A 122 -7.31 4.94 -0.10
C ALA A 122 -7.99 5.87 0.90
N HIS A 123 -9.28 5.70 1.15
CA HIS A 123 -10.01 6.45 2.17
C HIS A 123 -9.51 6.10 3.58
N VAL A 124 -9.44 4.81 3.91
CA VAL A 124 -8.90 4.31 5.19
C VAL A 124 -7.46 4.76 5.43
N ILE A 125 -6.59 4.60 4.42
CA ILE A 125 -5.20 5.05 4.50
C ILE A 125 -5.11 6.57 4.62
N GLY A 126 -6.03 7.30 3.99
CA GLY A 126 -6.07 8.75 4.01
C GLY A 126 -6.10 9.34 5.43
N ASP A 127 -6.75 8.68 6.36
CA ASP A 127 -6.77 9.08 7.77
C ASP A 127 -5.44 8.74 8.46
N ALA A 128 -4.89 7.56 8.21
CA ALA A 128 -3.60 7.14 8.77
C ALA A 128 -2.39 7.96 8.24
N LEU A 129 -2.53 8.65 7.11
CA LEU A 129 -1.46 9.53 6.60
C LEU A 129 -1.16 10.73 7.52
N ARG A 130 -2.10 11.11 8.40
CA ARG A 130 -1.91 12.22 9.35
C ARG A 130 -0.91 11.88 10.44
N ASP A 131 -0.73 10.58 10.72
CA ASP A 131 0.16 10.07 11.77
C ASP A 131 1.57 9.77 11.24
N LEU A 132 1.81 10.02 9.96
CA LEU A 132 3.12 9.83 9.34
C LEU A 132 4.04 11.01 9.62
N PRO A 133 5.37 10.77 9.74
CA PRO A 133 6.35 11.83 9.82
C PRO A 133 6.28 12.78 8.61
N ASP A 134 6.36 14.08 8.86
CA ASP A 134 6.27 15.14 7.83
C ASP A 134 7.46 15.15 6.87
N ASP A 135 8.58 14.56 7.26
CA ASP A 135 9.84 14.54 6.50
C ASP A 135 9.97 13.36 5.53
N ILE A 136 8.90 12.58 5.33
CA ILE A 136 8.85 11.57 4.27
C ILE A 136 8.90 12.28 2.91
N ASP A 137 9.84 11.87 2.05
CA ASP A 137 10.04 12.49 0.74
C ASP A 137 9.72 11.56 -0.43
N SER A 138 9.59 10.25 -0.19
CA SER A 138 9.28 9.29 -1.26
C SER A 138 8.54 8.05 -0.79
N LEU A 139 7.85 7.41 -1.75
CA LEU A 139 7.07 6.20 -1.60
C LEU A 139 7.75 5.03 -2.31
N LEU A 140 7.92 3.92 -1.62
CA LEU A 140 8.35 2.65 -2.21
C LEU A 140 7.22 1.62 -2.13
N PRO A 141 6.44 1.40 -3.21
CA PRO A 141 5.55 0.23 -3.25
C PRO A 141 6.38 -1.05 -3.19
N VAL A 142 6.03 -1.97 -2.28
CA VAL A 142 6.72 -3.26 -2.18
C VAL A 142 6.81 -3.92 -3.55
N PRO A 143 8.02 -4.21 -4.07
CA PRO A 143 8.18 -4.74 -5.41
C PRO A 143 7.68 -6.18 -5.51
N LEU A 144 6.91 -6.47 -6.55
CA LEU A 144 6.58 -7.83 -6.93
C LEU A 144 7.67 -8.41 -7.84
N HIS A 145 7.93 -9.71 -7.71
CA HIS A 145 8.74 -10.41 -8.70
C HIS A 145 8.04 -10.37 -10.07
N TRP A 146 8.80 -10.18 -11.16
CA TRP A 146 8.27 -10.00 -12.51
C TRP A 146 7.30 -11.11 -12.95
N ARG A 147 7.55 -12.39 -12.58
CA ARG A 147 6.64 -13.51 -12.86
C ARG A 147 5.26 -13.31 -12.21
N ARG A 148 5.22 -12.83 -10.96
CA ARG A 148 3.96 -12.54 -10.27
C ARG A 148 3.26 -11.33 -10.86
N GLN A 149 4.03 -10.33 -11.26
CA GLN A 149 3.48 -9.14 -11.91
C GLN A 149 2.89 -9.51 -13.28
N ALA A 150 3.55 -10.34 -14.07
CA ALA A 150 3.04 -10.84 -15.35
C ALA A 150 1.75 -11.69 -15.16
N LEU A 151 1.72 -12.56 -14.16
CA LEU A 151 0.56 -13.40 -13.85
C LEU A 151 -0.65 -12.58 -13.34
N ARG A 152 -0.40 -11.57 -12.48
CA ARG A 152 -1.45 -10.73 -11.90
C ARG A 152 -1.86 -9.56 -12.79
N GLY A 153 -0.95 -9.08 -13.65
CA GLY A 153 -1.14 -7.92 -14.52
C GLY A 153 -0.89 -6.58 -13.83
N PHE A 154 -0.71 -6.53 -12.49
CA PHE A 154 -0.49 -5.31 -11.73
C PHE A 154 0.24 -5.58 -10.41
N ASN A 155 0.80 -4.52 -9.81
CA ASN A 155 1.34 -4.54 -8.45
C ASN A 155 0.33 -3.87 -7.50
N HIS A 156 -0.25 -4.63 -6.57
CA HIS A 156 -1.25 -4.17 -5.61
C HIS A 156 -0.72 -3.06 -4.68
N ALA A 157 0.53 -3.15 -4.22
CA ALA A 157 1.15 -2.08 -3.43
C ALA A 157 1.26 -0.78 -4.23
N LEU A 158 1.57 -0.87 -5.54
CA LEU A 158 1.59 0.29 -6.42
C LEU A 158 0.19 0.89 -6.60
N GLU A 159 -0.86 0.06 -6.73
CA GLU A 159 -2.23 0.57 -6.82
C GLU A 159 -2.64 1.33 -5.56
N ILE A 160 -2.20 0.88 -4.38
CA ILE A 160 -2.39 1.58 -3.10
C ILE A 160 -1.55 2.87 -3.06
N CYS A 161 -0.33 2.89 -3.60
CA CYS A 161 0.52 4.08 -3.63
C CYS A 161 -0.06 5.21 -4.51
N LYS A 162 -0.74 4.90 -5.61
CA LYS A 162 -1.25 5.91 -6.56
C LYS A 162 -2.14 6.98 -5.90
N PRO A 163 -3.16 6.65 -5.09
CA PRO A 163 -3.96 7.65 -4.39
C PRO A 163 -3.15 8.41 -3.32
N ILE A 164 -2.21 7.74 -2.62
CA ILE A 164 -1.31 8.41 -1.67
C ILE A 164 -0.48 9.45 -2.41
N GLN A 165 0.16 9.06 -3.51
CA GLN A 165 0.97 9.97 -4.34
C GLN A 165 0.17 11.19 -4.81
N ARG A 166 -1.07 10.97 -5.29
CA ARG A 166 -1.92 12.09 -5.75
C ARG A 166 -2.25 13.08 -4.63
N ARG A 167 -2.40 12.59 -3.40
CA ARG A 167 -2.74 13.42 -2.23
C ARG A 167 -1.54 14.16 -1.66
N THR A 168 -0.37 13.51 -1.63
CA THR A 168 0.84 14.01 -0.95
C THR A 168 1.86 14.65 -1.89
N GLY A 169 1.83 14.34 -3.19
CA GLY A 169 2.87 14.75 -4.14
C GLY A 169 4.19 13.99 -4.02
N LEU A 170 4.32 13.02 -3.11
CA LEU A 170 5.55 12.27 -2.86
C LEU A 170 6.02 11.51 -4.10
N ARG A 171 7.33 11.41 -4.28
CA ARG A 171 7.93 10.71 -5.43
C ARG A 171 7.84 9.19 -5.27
N LEU A 172 7.63 8.47 -6.37
CA LEU A 172 7.68 7.01 -6.38
C LEU A 172 9.12 6.52 -6.64
N VAL A 173 9.64 5.71 -5.74
CA VAL A 173 10.87 4.93 -5.95
C VAL A 173 10.55 3.75 -6.86
N LYS A 174 11.19 3.69 -8.04
CA LYS A 174 10.95 2.67 -9.08
C LYS A 174 12.15 1.76 -9.33
N ASN A 175 13.29 2.09 -8.79
CA ASN A 175 14.57 1.44 -9.05
C ASN A 175 14.92 0.35 -8.01
N VAL A 176 14.06 0.09 -7.04
CA VAL A 176 14.13 -1.11 -6.20
C VAL A 176 13.30 -2.21 -6.84
N VAL A 177 13.93 -3.37 -7.09
CA VAL A 177 13.30 -4.50 -7.76
C VAL A 177 13.39 -5.77 -6.93
N ARG A 178 12.46 -6.69 -7.11
CA ARG A 178 12.56 -8.03 -6.53
C ARG A 178 13.31 -8.94 -7.50
N ALA A 179 14.59 -9.19 -7.22
CA ALA A 179 15.49 -9.93 -8.09
C ALA A 179 15.26 -11.44 -8.06
N ARG A 180 14.84 -12.02 -6.91
CA ARG A 180 14.65 -13.46 -6.74
C ARG A 180 13.15 -13.81 -6.61
N ALA A 181 12.74 -14.86 -7.33
CA ALA A 181 11.42 -15.47 -7.15
C ALA A 181 11.44 -16.32 -5.86
N THR A 182 10.80 -15.85 -4.81
CA THR A 182 10.59 -16.68 -3.62
C THR A 182 9.25 -17.42 -3.73
N PRO A 183 9.18 -18.74 -3.46
CA PRO A 183 7.93 -19.47 -3.50
C PRO A 183 6.91 -18.88 -2.52
N TYR A 184 5.65 -18.79 -2.96
CA TYR A 184 4.55 -18.49 -2.04
C TYR A 184 4.08 -19.82 -1.46
N GLN A 185 4.47 -20.09 -0.22
CA GLN A 185 3.91 -21.21 0.54
C GLN A 185 3.11 -20.61 1.70
N SER A 186 1.79 -20.69 1.58
CA SER A 186 0.88 -20.53 2.70
C SER A 186 1.23 -21.64 3.71
N GLY A 187 1.60 -21.25 4.96
CA GLY A 187 1.96 -22.22 6.00
C GLY A 187 3.43 -22.26 6.42
N LEU A 188 4.35 -21.54 5.78
CA LEU A 188 5.73 -21.44 6.26
C LEU A 188 5.80 -20.66 7.57
N ASN A 189 6.58 -21.19 8.53
CA ASN A 189 6.91 -20.49 9.78
C ASN A 189 7.84 -19.26 9.51
N ALA A 190 7.96 -18.39 10.51
CA ALA A 190 8.72 -17.14 10.40
C ALA A 190 10.21 -17.35 10.02
N ALA A 191 10.85 -18.42 10.49
CA ALA A 191 12.25 -18.72 10.21
C ALA A 191 12.50 -19.08 8.74
N HIS A 192 11.60 -19.85 8.11
CA HIS A 192 11.68 -20.16 6.68
C HIS A 192 11.41 -18.94 5.81
N ARG A 193 10.51 -18.04 6.23
CA ARG A 193 10.25 -16.78 5.50
C ARG A 193 11.47 -15.87 5.51
N ARG A 194 12.22 -15.81 6.62
CA ARG A 194 13.44 -15.02 6.75
C ARG A 194 14.51 -15.47 5.77
N ARG A 195 14.87 -16.77 5.75
CA ARG A 195 15.87 -17.35 4.82
C ARG A 195 15.46 -17.23 3.34
N ASN A 196 14.17 -17.35 3.03
CA ASN A 196 13.68 -17.26 1.66
C ASN A 196 13.76 -15.84 1.08
N LEU A 197 13.88 -14.81 1.90
CA LEU A 197 13.87 -13.42 1.45
C LEU A 197 15.28 -12.80 1.40
N GLU A 198 16.31 -13.43 1.99
CA GLU A 198 17.70 -12.92 1.93
C GLU A 198 18.12 -12.68 0.46
N GLY A 199 18.56 -11.44 0.16
CA GLY A 199 18.92 -11.01 -1.19
C GLY A 199 17.73 -11.04 -2.20
N ALA A 200 16.49 -10.98 -1.73
CA ALA A 200 15.32 -10.97 -2.61
C ALA A 200 15.15 -9.64 -3.36
N PHE A 201 15.69 -8.57 -2.82
CA PHE A 201 15.58 -7.23 -3.39
C PHE A 201 16.93 -6.69 -3.84
N ALA A 202 16.92 -5.84 -4.85
CA ALA A 202 18.12 -5.16 -5.35
C ALA A 202 17.78 -3.74 -5.78
N LEU A 203 18.71 -2.81 -5.54
CA LEU A 203 18.67 -1.47 -6.05
C LEU A 203 19.33 -1.41 -7.46
N ARG A 204 18.69 -0.74 -8.40
CA ARG A 204 19.24 -0.43 -9.72
C ARG A 204 19.59 1.06 -9.79
N GLY A 205 20.88 1.37 -9.80
CA GLY A 205 21.37 2.74 -9.77
C GLY A 205 21.39 3.34 -8.36
N THR A 206 21.18 4.64 -8.24
CA THR A 206 21.25 5.41 -6.99
C THR A 206 19.88 5.87 -6.50
N LEU A 207 19.77 6.17 -5.21
CA LEU A 207 18.61 6.79 -4.59
C LEU A 207 18.97 8.24 -4.18
N ALA A 208 18.14 9.18 -4.62
CA ALA A 208 18.23 10.58 -4.17
C ALA A 208 17.02 10.89 -3.27
N THR A 209 17.00 10.25 -2.10
CA THR A 209 15.91 10.34 -1.11
C THR A 209 16.47 10.10 0.28
N ARG A 210 15.90 10.75 1.29
CA ARG A 210 16.36 10.68 2.67
C ARG A 210 15.44 9.89 3.57
N HIS A 211 14.11 10.00 3.39
CA HIS A 211 13.13 9.27 4.17
C HIS A 211 12.12 8.57 3.27
N VAL A 212 12.22 7.25 3.19
CA VAL A 212 11.35 6.41 2.34
C VAL A 212 10.20 5.81 3.14
N LEU A 213 8.98 5.98 2.64
CA LEU A 213 7.81 5.23 3.10
C LEU A 213 7.62 3.98 2.24
N ILE A 214 7.88 2.81 2.82
CA ILE A 214 7.53 1.52 2.20
C ILE A 214 6.03 1.33 2.31
N VAL A 215 5.37 0.99 1.20
CA VAL A 215 3.91 0.76 1.16
C VAL A 215 3.62 -0.69 0.75
N ASP A 216 2.81 -1.38 1.56
CA ASP A 216 2.34 -2.75 1.30
C ASP A 216 0.84 -2.86 1.56
N ASP A 217 0.23 -3.96 1.14
CA ASP A 217 -1.17 -4.25 1.45
C ASP A 217 -1.33 -4.98 2.80
N VAL A 218 -0.47 -5.95 3.11
CA VAL A 218 -0.51 -6.69 4.37
C VAL A 218 0.88 -6.92 4.93
N MET A 219 1.11 -6.43 6.13
CA MET A 219 2.30 -6.77 6.90
C MET A 219 2.00 -7.97 7.80
N THR A 220 2.62 -9.11 7.52
CA THR A 220 2.52 -10.35 8.33
C THR A 220 3.62 -10.39 9.40
N THR A 221 4.75 -10.99 9.12
CA THR A 221 5.92 -10.98 10.03
C THR A 221 6.71 -9.66 9.96
N GLY A 222 6.47 -8.82 8.95
CA GLY A 222 7.25 -7.63 8.66
C GLY A 222 8.59 -7.90 7.94
N GLU A 223 8.90 -9.16 7.65
CA GLU A 223 10.19 -9.55 7.09
C GLU A 223 10.48 -8.90 5.72
N THR A 224 9.47 -8.76 4.86
CA THR A 224 9.60 -8.04 3.59
C THR A 224 10.01 -6.59 3.80
N CYS A 225 9.34 -5.90 4.73
CA CYS A 225 9.64 -4.50 5.04
C CYS A 225 11.02 -4.36 5.70
N ARG A 226 11.41 -5.33 6.55
CA ARG A 226 12.74 -5.35 7.19
C ARG A 226 13.84 -5.43 6.15
N GLN A 227 13.76 -6.34 5.18
CA GLN A 227 14.77 -6.48 4.13
C GLN A 227 14.82 -5.31 3.15
N LEU A 228 13.67 -4.70 2.86
CA LEU A 228 13.66 -3.47 2.09
C LEU A 228 14.28 -2.32 2.87
N ALA A 229 14.05 -2.23 4.18
CA ALA A 229 14.67 -1.22 5.03
C ALA A 229 16.20 -1.40 5.10
N ASP A 230 16.68 -2.64 5.26
CA ASP A 230 18.11 -2.98 5.19
C ASP A 230 18.73 -2.44 3.90
N LEU A 231 18.18 -2.84 2.75
CA LEU A 231 18.67 -2.42 1.43
C LEU A 231 18.69 -0.90 1.26
N LEU A 232 17.64 -0.21 1.73
CA LEU A 232 17.52 1.24 1.60
C LEU A 232 18.56 1.96 2.45
N LEU A 233 18.74 1.56 3.71
CA LEU A 233 19.70 2.16 4.64
C LEU A 233 21.15 1.91 4.17
N GLU A 234 21.47 0.70 3.70
CA GLU A 234 22.76 0.38 3.08
C GLU A 234 23.00 1.21 1.80
N SER A 235 21.94 1.65 1.13
CA SER A 235 22.02 2.48 -0.07
C SER A 235 22.08 4.00 0.22
N GLY A 236 22.22 4.40 1.49
CA GLY A 236 22.39 5.79 1.90
C GLY A 236 21.09 6.56 2.19
N VAL A 237 19.95 5.86 2.36
CA VAL A 237 18.72 6.45 2.89
C VAL A 237 18.86 6.65 4.39
N ASP A 238 18.50 7.81 4.91
CA ASP A 238 18.66 8.15 6.34
C ASP A 238 17.62 7.44 7.21
N ARG A 239 16.37 7.35 6.73
CA ARG A 239 15.24 6.80 7.48
C ARG A 239 14.27 6.02 6.60
N VAL A 240 13.64 5.02 7.21
CA VAL A 240 12.60 4.21 6.56
C VAL A 240 11.40 4.11 7.50
N SER A 241 10.22 4.36 6.98
CA SER A 241 8.93 4.10 7.63
C SER A 241 8.10 3.12 6.79
N VAL A 242 7.11 2.51 7.39
CA VAL A 242 6.25 1.51 6.72
C VAL A 242 4.79 1.91 6.85
N LEU A 243 4.03 1.79 5.77
CA LEU A 243 2.58 1.86 5.74
C LEU A 243 2.04 0.59 5.09
N ALA A 244 1.28 -0.18 5.84
CA ALA A 244 0.50 -1.30 5.31
C ALA A 244 -0.99 -1.01 5.49
N LEU A 245 -1.85 -1.49 4.57
CA LEU A 245 -3.30 -1.37 4.77
C LEU A 245 -3.75 -2.18 6.00
N ALA A 246 -3.17 -3.37 6.19
CA ALA A 246 -3.55 -4.23 7.30
C ALA A 246 -2.36 -4.97 7.92
N ARG A 247 -2.48 -5.25 9.22
CA ARG A 247 -1.52 -6.03 10.01
C ARG A 247 -2.09 -7.39 10.36
N ALA A 248 -1.40 -8.46 9.98
CA ALA A 248 -1.76 -9.79 10.46
C ALA A 248 -1.24 -9.99 11.89
N ARG A 249 -2.07 -10.55 12.76
CA ARG A 249 -1.61 -10.98 14.09
C ARG A 249 -0.53 -12.05 13.95
N PRO A 250 0.54 -12.00 14.73
CA PRO A 250 1.45 -13.13 14.84
C PRO A 250 0.68 -14.34 15.36
N GLY A 251 0.83 -15.48 14.70
CA GLY A 251 0.31 -16.76 15.18
C GLY A 251 1.18 -17.32 16.29
#